data_b3e91d392c2c6d8b23424aa01addda68
#
_entry.id   b3e91d392c2c6d8b23424aa01addda68
#
_cell.length_a   1.000
_cell.length_b   1.000
_cell.length_c   1.000
_cell.angle_alpha   90.00
_cell.angle_beta   90.00
_cell.angle_gamma   90.00
#
_symmetry.space_group_name_H-M   'P 1'
#
loop_
_entity.id
_entity.type
_entity.pdbx_description
1 polymer ?
#
loop_
_entity_poly.entity_id
_entity_poly.type
_entity_poly.pdbx_seq_one_letter_code
_entity_poly.pdbx_strand_id
1 'polypeptide(L)'
;MAFCVLTILTNMALAAPPLNILLTNDDGYLAPGIQALRAALLEAGHSVSLIAPVTNQSGSGTSITTEGVAYTSHGNQVWSVAGRPADAVRLGIGHIMQDNPPDIVVSGINFGQNVGQDVIVSGTVGAAVTAVQLGVPAISASAEINFDEANTGFPSTLTTFPWAAALVADLIRDPRARLEGSFLNLNFPTQKKLKGFKQARLAASSILSIDFKEIDQGLWRAGYETDPGDEPDSDRTLLGEGYITITQLGISYEPVALPSTDLSWIESITIDPKAVDAASVAP
;
A
#
# COMPACT_ATOMS: atom_id res chain seq x y z
N MET A 1 37.65 20.30 -51.10
CA MET A 1 36.90 20.67 -49.89
C MET A 1 35.78 19.64 -49.72
N ALA A 2 35.94 18.69 -48.81
CA ALA A 2 34.92 17.70 -48.54
C ALA A 2 34.12 18.18 -47.31
N PHE A 3 32.82 18.42 -47.48
CA PHE A 3 31.90 18.75 -46.40
C PHE A 3 31.51 17.43 -45.67
N CYS A 4 31.98 17.30 -44.46
CA CYS A 4 31.55 16.20 -43.57
C CYS A 4 30.25 16.63 -42.90
N VAL A 5 29.11 16.06 -43.34
CA VAL A 5 27.81 16.25 -42.67
C VAL A 5 27.79 15.37 -41.43
N LEU A 6 27.92 15.99 -40.25
CA LEU A 6 27.80 15.32 -38.95
C LEU A 6 26.30 15.16 -38.67
N THR A 7 25.77 13.95 -38.89
CA THR A 7 24.39 13.59 -38.52
C THR A 7 24.34 13.37 -37.01
N ILE A 8 23.80 14.35 -36.27
CA ILE A 8 23.49 14.20 -34.85
C ILE A 8 22.25 13.32 -34.74
N LEU A 9 22.43 12.03 -34.45
CA LEU A 9 21.38 11.14 -34.04
C LEU A 9 20.99 11.54 -32.59
N THR A 10 19.97 12.39 -32.45
CA THR A 10 19.31 12.58 -31.17
C THR A 10 18.59 11.28 -30.82
N ASN A 11 19.11 10.53 -29.83
CA ASN A 11 18.39 9.45 -29.19
C ASN A 11 17.16 10.08 -28.48
N MET A 12 16.04 10.18 -29.20
CA MET A 12 14.74 10.35 -28.56
C MET A 12 14.47 9.03 -27.83
N ALA A 13 14.74 8.98 -26.52
CA ALA A 13 14.19 7.93 -25.69
C ALA A 13 12.67 7.95 -25.90
N LEU A 14 12.12 6.92 -26.52
CA LEU A 14 10.67 6.77 -26.62
C LEU A 14 10.13 6.79 -25.21
N ALA A 15 9.29 7.78 -24.88
CA ALA A 15 8.57 7.80 -23.63
C ALA A 15 7.78 6.48 -23.51
N ALA A 16 7.84 5.86 -22.32
CA ALA A 16 7.05 4.66 -22.06
C ALA A 16 5.56 4.96 -22.34
N PRO A 17 4.81 3.99 -22.90
CA PRO A 17 3.41 4.23 -23.23
C PRO A 17 2.61 4.58 -21.97
N PRO A 18 1.54 5.40 -22.09
CA PRO A 18 0.63 5.67 -21.01
C PRO A 18 0.05 4.38 -20.43
N LEU A 19 -0.04 4.32 -19.10
CA LEU A 19 -0.66 3.20 -18.37
C LEU A 19 -2.11 3.52 -18.02
N ASN A 20 -2.94 2.49 -17.92
CA ASN A 20 -4.25 2.55 -17.32
C ASN A 20 -4.14 2.17 -15.84
N ILE A 21 -4.38 3.09 -14.93
CA ILE A 21 -4.08 2.95 -13.50
C ILE A 21 -5.36 2.92 -12.69
N LEU A 22 -5.50 1.91 -11.83
CA LEU A 22 -6.43 1.98 -10.71
C LEU A 22 -5.70 2.60 -9.52
N LEU A 23 -6.15 3.78 -9.08
CA LEU A 23 -5.63 4.51 -7.94
C LEU A 23 -6.57 4.34 -6.75
N THR A 24 -6.03 3.92 -5.60
CA THR A 24 -6.79 3.74 -4.35
C THR A 24 -5.97 4.17 -3.12
N ASN A 25 -6.55 4.12 -1.94
CA ASN A 25 -5.90 4.34 -0.63
C ASN A 25 -6.80 3.82 0.49
N ASP A 26 -6.43 4.03 1.75
CA ASP A 26 -7.24 3.83 2.94
C ASP A 26 -7.59 5.12 3.70
N ASP A 27 -6.97 6.25 3.39
CA ASP A 27 -7.30 7.55 3.99
C ASP A 27 -8.64 8.15 3.50
N GLY A 28 -9.14 7.66 2.36
CA GLY A 28 -10.35 8.15 1.70
C GLY A 28 -10.08 8.91 0.40
N TYR A 29 -11.06 8.89 -0.52
CA TYR A 29 -10.89 9.38 -1.89
C TYR A 29 -10.56 10.89 -2.00
N LEU A 30 -10.86 11.70 -0.99
CA LEU A 30 -10.54 13.14 -0.94
C LEU A 30 -9.26 13.45 -0.16
N ALA A 31 -8.56 12.45 0.38
CA ALA A 31 -7.38 12.67 1.19
C ALA A 31 -6.25 13.37 0.38
N PRO A 32 -5.44 14.24 1.02
CA PRO A 32 -4.40 15.00 0.32
C PRO A 32 -3.39 14.13 -0.44
N GLY A 33 -3.00 12.99 0.13
CA GLY A 33 -1.99 12.08 -0.47
C GLY A 33 -2.47 11.47 -1.78
N ILE A 34 -3.70 10.92 -1.84
CA ILE A 34 -4.24 10.34 -3.06
C ILE A 34 -4.51 11.41 -4.13
N GLN A 35 -4.91 12.62 -3.72
CA GLN A 35 -5.13 13.72 -4.66
C GLN A 35 -3.81 14.20 -5.28
N ALA A 36 -2.73 14.30 -4.48
CA ALA A 36 -1.39 14.61 -4.99
C ALA A 36 -0.91 13.55 -5.97
N LEU A 37 -1.10 12.26 -5.64
CA LEU A 37 -0.70 11.15 -6.50
C LEU A 37 -1.51 11.13 -7.79
N ARG A 38 -2.83 11.36 -7.73
CA ARG A 38 -3.67 11.45 -8.93
C ARG A 38 -3.18 12.56 -9.87
N ALA A 39 -2.87 13.74 -9.32
CA ALA A 39 -2.39 14.88 -10.11
C ALA A 39 -1.08 14.54 -10.83
N ALA A 40 -0.09 13.97 -10.12
CA ALA A 40 1.20 13.58 -10.68
C ALA A 40 1.07 12.51 -11.78
N LEU A 41 0.22 11.50 -11.57
CA LEU A 41 -0.03 10.43 -12.54
C LEU A 41 -0.69 10.97 -13.83
N LEU A 42 -1.66 11.89 -13.70
CA LEU A 42 -2.29 12.54 -14.84
C LEU A 42 -1.31 13.45 -15.60
N GLU A 43 -0.48 14.22 -14.88
CA GLU A 43 0.57 15.06 -15.47
C GLU A 43 1.61 14.21 -16.21
N ALA A 44 1.91 13.02 -15.70
CA ALA A 44 2.77 12.04 -16.37
C ALA A 44 2.14 11.43 -17.65
N GLY A 45 0.87 11.74 -17.94
CA GLY A 45 0.15 11.33 -19.16
C GLY A 45 -0.57 9.99 -19.03
N HIS A 46 -0.72 9.43 -17.81
CA HIS A 46 -1.44 8.18 -17.58
C HIS A 46 -2.96 8.38 -17.55
N SER A 47 -3.72 7.30 -17.81
CA SER A 47 -5.15 7.21 -17.54
C SER A 47 -5.34 6.78 -16.08
N VAL A 48 -6.12 7.53 -15.27
CA VAL A 48 -6.24 7.28 -13.84
C VAL A 48 -7.69 7.16 -13.41
N SER A 49 -8.09 5.96 -13.03
CA SER A 49 -9.37 5.68 -12.35
C SER A 49 -9.14 5.71 -10.85
N LEU A 50 -9.58 6.78 -10.17
CA LEU A 50 -9.56 6.87 -8.71
C LEU A 50 -10.79 6.15 -8.15
N ILE A 51 -10.55 5.03 -7.46
CA ILE A 51 -11.58 4.21 -6.83
C ILE A 51 -11.14 3.94 -5.40
N ALA A 52 -11.71 4.63 -4.41
CA ALA A 52 -11.22 4.62 -3.05
C ALA A 52 -12.35 4.76 -2.01
N PRO A 53 -12.13 4.39 -0.75
CA PRO A 53 -13.11 4.51 0.31
C PRO A 53 -13.67 5.93 0.48
N VAL A 54 -14.94 6.03 0.91
CA VAL A 54 -15.57 7.32 1.24
C VAL A 54 -14.86 7.98 2.43
N THR A 55 -14.48 7.19 3.44
CA THR A 55 -13.90 7.64 4.70
C THR A 55 -12.63 6.88 5.00
N ASN A 56 -11.86 7.36 5.99
CA ASN A 56 -10.65 6.70 6.45
C ASN A 56 -10.93 5.26 6.93
N GLN A 57 -10.12 4.32 6.45
CA GLN A 57 -10.17 2.88 6.70
C GLN A 57 -8.83 2.35 7.23
N SER A 58 -8.02 3.21 7.89
CA SER A 58 -6.74 2.80 8.48
C SER A 58 -6.93 1.60 9.41
N GLY A 59 -6.00 0.65 9.34
CA GLY A 59 -6.07 -0.58 10.13
C GLY A 59 -6.95 -1.68 9.52
N SER A 60 -7.48 -1.51 8.30
CA SER A 60 -8.37 -2.51 7.68
C SER A 60 -7.65 -3.74 7.10
N GLY A 61 -6.34 -3.67 6.87
CA GLY A 61 -5.60 -4.76 6.23
C GLY A 61 -6.21 -5.15 4.87
N THR A 62 -6.32 -6.44 4.61
CA THR A 62 -6.95 -7.02 3.42
C THR A 62 -8.43 -7.37 3.60
N SER A 63 -9.05 -6.89 4.68
CA SER A 63 -10.43 -7.25 4.99
C SER A 63 -11.41 -6.70 3.95
N ILE A 64 -12.53 -7.43 3.76
CA ILE A 64 -13.60 -7.11 2.82
C ILE A 64 -14.92 -6.91 3.56
N THR A 65 -15.86 -6.23 2.90
CA THR A 65 -17.24 -6.03 3.38
C THR A 65 -18.13 -7.11 2.75
N THR A 66 -18.77 -7.94 3.57
CA THR A 66 -19.56 -9.09 3.11
C THR A 66 -21.04 -8.77 2.90
N GLU A 67 -21.56 -7.75 3.57
CA GLU A 67 -22.99 -7.38 3.54
C GLU A 67 -23.40 -6.58 2.28
N GLY A 68 -22.42 -6.20 1.48
CA GLY A 68 -22.61 -5.44 0.23
C GLY A 68 -21.86 -4.11 0.25
N VAL A 69 -21.39 -3.71 -0.91
CA VAL A 69 -20.56 -2.51 -1.10
C VAL A 69 -21.25 -1.60 -2.10
N ALA A 70 -21.58 -0.39 -1.68
CA ALA A 70 -22.09 0.66 -2.56
C ALA A 70 -20.96 1.54 -3.08
N TYR A 71 -21.11 2.09 -4.27
CA TYR A 71 -20.20 3.10 -4.80
C TYR A 71 -20.96 4.27 -5.43
N THR A 72 -20.31 5.41 -5.49
CA THR A 72 -20.83 6.63 -6.14
C THR A 72 -19.83 7.13 -7.17
N SER A 73 -20.29 7.37 -8.40
CA SER A 73 -19.49 8.03 -9.43
C SER A 73 -19.58 9.54 -9.27
N HIS A 74 -18.43 10.21 -9.28
CA HIS A 74 -18.30 11.68 -9.21
C HIS A 74 -17.93 12.29 -10.57
N GLY A 75 -17.92 11.48 -11.64
CA GLY A 75 -17.41 11.89 -12.95
C GLY A 75 -15.88 11.90 -13.00
N ASN A 76 -15.31 12.25 -14.16
CA ASN A 76 -13.86 12.41 -14.35
C ASN A 76 -13.01 11.23 -13.84
N GLN A 77 -13.52 10.00 -14.01
CA GLN A 77 -12.87 8.77 -13.52
C GLN A 77 -12.61 8.78 -12.00
N VAL A 78 -13.58 9.27 -11.22
CA VAL A 78 -13.53 9.26 -9.75
C VAL A 78 -14.74 8.54 -9.19
N TRP A 79 -14.51 7.56 -8.33
CA TRP A 79 -15.54 6.82 -7.59
C TRP A 79 -15.17 6.74 -6.11
N SER A 80 -16.17 6.94 -5.27
CA SER A 80 -16.06 6.66 -3.84
C SER A 80 -16.80 5.37 -3.50
N VAL A 81 -16.23 4.56 -2.62
CA VAL A 81 -16.71 3.23 -2.24
C VAL A 81 -17.06 3.22 -0.75
N ALA A 82 -18.29 2.84 -0.43
CA ALA A 82 -18.74 2.63 0.96
C ALA A 82 -18.24 1.26 1.45
N GLY A 83 -16.93 1.10 1.53
CA GLY A 83 -16.24 -0.14 1.84
C GLY A 83 -14.77 0.13 2.17
N ARG A 84 -13.98 -0.93 2.16
CA ARG A 84 -12.56 -0.94 2.50
C ARG A 84 -11.68 -0.82 1.24
N PRO A 85 -10.37 -0.58 1.36
CA PRO A 85 -9.47 -0.52 0.21
C PRO A 85 -9.50 -1.79 -0.65
N ALA A 86 -9.56 -2.96 -0.03
CA ALA A 86 -9.68 -4.24 -0.74
C ALA A 86 -10.99 -4.34 -1.55
N ASP A 87 -12.10 -3.79 -1.04
CA ASP A 87 -13.38 -3.72 -1.77
C ASP A 87 -13.25 -2.79 -2.97
N ALA A 88 -12.61 -1.64 -2.80
CA ALA A 88 -12.38 -0.67 -3.88
C ALA A 88 -11.57 -1.28 -5.02
N VAL A 89 -10.51 -2.04 -4.72
CA VAL A 89 -9.71 -2.74 -5.72
C VAL A 89 -10.53 -3.82 -6.43
N ARG A 90 -11.28 -4.67 -5.68
CA ARG A 90 -12.10 -5.74 -6.25
C ARG A 90 -13.19 -5.19 -7.15
N LEU A 91 -13.89 -4.15 -6.69
CA LEU A 91 -14.94 -3.48 -7.45
C LEU A 91 -14.37 -2.78 -8.69
N GLY A 92 -13.19 -2.15 -8.52
CA GLY A 92 -12.49 -1.48 -9.61
C GLY A 92 -12.11 -2.44 -10.72
N ILE A 93 -11.41 -3.52 -10.41
CA ILE A 93 -10.95 -4.51 -11.40
C ILE A 93 -12.12 -5.31 -11.97
N GLY A 94 -13.02 -5.80 -11.10
CA GLY A 94 -14.05 -6.75 -11.49
C GLY A 94 -15.30 -6.12 -12.13
N HIS A 95 -15.50 -4.80 -11.97
CA HIS A 95 -16.72 -4.14 -12.45
C HIS A 95 -16.44 -2.79 -13.13
N ILE A 96 -15.87 -1.81 -12.44
CA ILE A 96 -15.77 -0.44 -12.97
C ILE A 96 -14.84 -0.37 -14.18
N MET A 97 -13.73 -1.11 -14.15
CA MET A 97 -12.72 -1.15 -15.23
C MET A 97 -12.73 -2.47 -16.00
N GLN A 98 -13.79 -3.28 -15.94
CA GLN A 98 -13.83 -4.61 -16.57
C GLN A 98 -13.60 -4.59 -18.10
N ASP A 99 -14.04 -3.53 -18.78
CA ASP A 99 -13.91 -3.39 -20.24
C ASP A 99 -12.53 -2.81 -20.64
N ASN A 100 -11.81 -2.21 -19.68
CA ASN A 100 -10.46 -1.69 -19.85
C ASN A 100 -9.68 -1.90 -18.55
N PRO A 101 -9.19 -3.13 -18.30
CA PRO A 101 -8.51 -3.48 -17.06
C PRO A 101 -7.28 -2.63 -16.78
N PRO A 102 -6.93 -2.41 -15.50
CA PRO A 102 -5.75 -1.64 -15.15
C PRO A 102 -4.45 -2.41 -15.44
N ASP A 103 -3.44 -1.70 -15.93
CA ASP A 103 -2.07 -2.20 -16.08
C ASP A 103 -1.36 -2.34 -14.72
N ILE A 104 -1.79 -1.51 -13.76
CA ILE A 104 -1.23 -1.46 -12.41
C ILE A 104 -2.24 -0.86 -11.43
N VAL A 105 -2.21 -1.33 -10.18
CA VAL A 105 -2.86 -0.68 -9.05
C VAL A 105 -1.84 0.10 -8.26
N VAL A 106 -2.12 1.37 -7.97
CA VAL A 106 -1.30 2.19 -7.08
C VAL A 106 -2.13 2.55 -5.87
N SER A 107 -1.65 2.17 -4.67
CA SER A 107 -2.31 2.45 -3.40
C SER A 107 -1.53 3.50 -2.62
N GLY A 108 -2.13 4.65 -2.34
CA GLY A 108 -1.50 5.74 -1.58
C GLY A 108 -1.78 7.13 -2.18
N ILE A 109 -1.01 8.18 -1.79
CA ILE A 109 0.07 8.11 -0.80
C ILE A 109 -0.59 8.19 0.58
N ASN A 110 -0.30 7.19 1.39
CA ASN A 110 -0.85 7.07 2.74
C ASN A 110 -0.29 8.16 3.66
N PHE A 111 -1.14 8.63 4.55
CA PHE A 111 -0.76 9.49 5.66
C PHE A 111 -0.24 8.63 6.82
N GLY A 112 1.05 8.31 6.81
CA GLY A 112 1.72 7.45 7.77
C GLY A 112 2.50 6.32 7.09
N GLN A 113 3.71 6.05 7.57
CA GLN A 113 4.55 4.98 7.08
C GLN A 113 3.94 3.60 7.32
N ASN A 114 4.16 2.69 6.38
CA ASN A 114 3.80 1.29 6.48
C ASN A 114 5.09 0.46 6.46
N VAL A 115 5.68 0.24 7.63
CA VAL A 115 6.98 -0.42 7.81
C VAL A 115 6.87 -1.58 8.81
N GLY A 116 7.82 -2.50 8.75
CA GLY A 116 7.89 -3.64 9.67
C GLY A 116 6.61 -4.48 9.68
N GLN A 117 6.22 -4.96 10.86
CA GLN A 117 5.05 -5.81 11.03
C GLN A 117 3.72 -5.07 10.81
N ASP A 118 3.71 -3.74 10.82
CA ASP A 118 2.48 -2.96 10.63
C ASP A 118 1.88 -3.07 9.24
N VAL A 119 2.66 -3.54 8.24
CA VAL A 119 2.17 -3.84 6.89
C VAL A 119 0.98 -4.82 6.89
N ILE A 120 0.88 -5.69 7.92
CA ILE A 120 -0.18 -6.69 8.04
C ILE A 120 -1.56 -6.05 8.25
N VAL A 121 -1.60 -4.95 9.02
CA VAL A 121 -2.85 -4.25 9.35
C VAL A 121 -3.12 -3.05 8.44
N SER A 122 -2.18 -2.68 7.58
CA SER A 122 -2.30 -1.54 6.67
C SER A 122 -3.35 -1.76 5.58
N GLY A 123 -4.31 -0.84 5.44
CA GLY A 123 -5.26 -0.86 4.33
C GLY A 123 -4.61 -0.47 3.00
N THR A 124 -3.61 0.42 3.02
CA THR A 124 -2.79 0.79 1.84
C THR A 124 -2.07 -0.42 1.27
N VAL A 125 -1.36 -1.19 2.12
CA VAL A 125 -0.68 -2.43 1.74
C VAL A 125 -1.69 -3.51 1.35
N GLY A 126 -2.80 -3.63 2.10
CA GLY A 126 -3.87 -4.58 1.84
C GLY A 126 -4.53 -4.42 0.47
N ALA A 127 -4.64 -3.17 -0.03
CA ALA A 127 -5.09 -2.91 -1.40
C ALA A 127 -4.11 -3.46 -2.45
N ALA A 128 -2.79 -3.25 -2.25
CA ALA A 128 -1.77 -3.79 -3.14
C ALA A 128 -1.74 -5.33 -3.12
N VAL A 129 -1.84 -5.95 -1.94
CA VAL A 129 -2.01 -7.40 -1.78
C VAL A 129 -3.21 -7.90 -2.58
N THR A 130 -4.36 -7.21 -2.45
CA THR A 130 -5.60 -7.58 -3.15
C THR A 130 -5.44 -7.50 -4.67
N ALA A 131 -4.75 -6.47 -5.18
CA ALA A 131 -4.48 -6.32 -6.61
C ALA A 131 -3.65 -7.49 -7.15
N VAL A 132 -2.55 -7.83 -6.47
CA VAL A 132 -1.68 -8.96 -6.87
C VAL A 132 -2.41 -10.30 -6.78
N GLN A 133 -3.29 -10.51 -5.77
CA GLN A 133 -4.17 -11.68 -5.70
C GLN A 133 -5.11 -11.81 -6.92
N LEU A 134 -5.48 -10.68 -7.51
CA LEU A 134 -6.31 -10.62 -8.72
C LEU A 134 -5.49 -10.61 -10.03
N GLY A 135 -4.17 -10.82 -9.94
CA GLY A 135 -3.28 -10.90 -11.10
C GLY A 135 -2.87 -9.55 -11.68
N VAL A 136 -3.10 -8.44 -10.97
CA VAL A 136 -2.71 -7.09 -11.40
C VAL A 136 -1.48 -6.63 -10.61
N PRO A 137 -0.39 -6.19 -11.27
CA PRO A 137 0.76 -5.59 -10.60
C PRO A 137 0.36 -4.44 -9.69
N ALA A 138 1.11 -4.24 -8.59
CA ALA A 138 0.77 -3.18 -7.66
C ALA A 138 1.98 -2.49 -7.03
N ILE A 139 1.73 -1.28 -6.52
CA ILE A 139 2.63 -0.52 -5.65
C ILE A 139 1.82 0.04 -4.49
N SER A 140 2.35 -0.03 -3.27
CA SER A 140 1.90 0.73 -2.11
C SER A 140 2.90 1.85 -1.81
N ALA A 141 2.40 3.03 -1.46
CA ALA A 141 3.20 4.23 -1.22
C ALA A 141 2.71 4.97 0.02
N SER A 142 3.62 5.35 0.92
CA SER A 142 3.30 5.93 2.22
C SER A 142 4.29 7.05 2.57
N ALA A 143 3.81 8.13 3.17
CA ALA A 143 4.64 9.19 3.72
C ALA A 143 4.77 9.02 5.24
N GLU A 144 5.96 9.23 5.76
CA GLU A 144 6.23 9.20 7.20
C GLU A 144 5.39 10.24 7.95
N ILE A 145 4.98 9.92 9.18
CA ILE A 145 4.44 10.89 10.14
C ILE A 145 5.57 11.34 11.06
N ASN A 146 5.78 12.65 11.11
CA ASN A 146 6.58 13.25 12.17
C ASN A 146 5.69 13.51 13.39
N PHE A 147 5.74 12.66 14.40
CA PHE A 147 4.89 12.76 15.60
C PHE A 147 5.12 14.02 16.41
N ASP A 148 6.30 14.66 16.31
CA ASP A 148 6.58 15.95 16.96
C ASP A 148 5.69 17.08 16.41
N GLU A 149 5.13 16.91 15.22
CA GLU A 149 4.26 17.87 14.55
C GLU A 149 2.76 17.65 14.83
N ALA A 150 2.39 16.75 15.75
CA ALA A 150 0.98 16.41 16.02
C ALA A 150 0.13 17.63 16.35
N ASN A 151 0.69 18.61 17.06
CA ASN A 151 -0.03 19.85 17.43
C ASN A 151 -0.08 20.91 16.32
N THR A 152 0.61 20.69 15.19
CA THR A 152 0.70 21.64 14.07
C THR A 152 0.05 21.10 12.78
N GLY A 153 -0.54 19.91 12.82
CA GLY A 153 -1.20 19.30 11.68
C GLY A 153 -0.26 18.64 10.67
N PHE A 154 0.93 18.21 11.11
CA PHE A 154 1.89 17.41 10.34
C PHE A 154 2.35 18.05 9.01
N PRO A 155 2.84 19.29 9.03
CA PRO A 155 3.22 20.01 7.81
C PRO A 155 4.32 19.29 7.01
N SER A 156 5.27 18.59 7.65
CA SER A 156 6.30 17.84 6.92
C SER A 156 5.72 16.67 6.14
N THR A 157 4.76 15.92 6.71
CA THR A 157 4.05 14.85 6.00
C THR A 157 3.28 15.40 4.80
N LEU A 158 2.53 16.51 4.99
CA LEU A 158 1.78 17.14 3.92
C LEU A 158 2.67 17.65 2.77
N THR A 159 3.85 18.18 3.09
CA THR A 159 4.82 18.64 2.09
C THR A 159 5.54 17.49 1.39
N THR A 160 5.51 16.27 1.96
CA THR A 160 6.06 15.07 1.33
C THR A 160 5.20 14.58 0.16
N PHE A 161 3.87 14.71 0.23
CA PHE A 161 2.98 14.16 -0.79
C PHE A 161 3.29 14.59 -2.23
N PRO A 162 3.49 15.88 -2.58
CA PRO A 162 3.71 16.27 -3.97
C PRO A 162 4.98 15.67 -4.58
N TRP A 163 6.12 15.69 -3.88
CA TRP A 163 7.35 15.17 -4.43
C TRP A 163 7.40 13.63 -4.41
N ALA A 164 6.81 12.98 -3.41
CA ALA A 164 6.66 11.53 -3.38
C ALA A 164 5.77 11.05 -4.54
N ALA A 165 4.67 11.77 -4.81
CA ALA A 165 3.78 11.48 -5.93
C ALA A 165 4.50 11.55 -7.27
N ALA A 166 5.33 12.58 -7.50
CA ALA A 166 6.14 12.71 -8.71
C ALA A 166 7.12 11.52 -8.86
N LEU A 167 7.77 11.10 -7.79
CA LEU A 167 8.68 9.94 -7.81
C LEU A 167 7.95 8.62 -8.08
N VAL A 168 6.75 8.42 -7.54
CA VAL A 168 5.93 7.24 -7.85
C VAL A 168 5.53 7.25 -9.32
N ALA A 169 5.10 8.40 -9.85
CA ALA A 169 4.72 8.54 -11.26
C ALA A 169 5.89 8.26 -12.21
N ASP A 170 7.11 8.63 -11.84
CA ASP A 170 8.30 8.31 -12.61
C ASP A 170 8.68 6.81 -12.49
N LEU A 171 8.59 6.23 -11.28
CA LEU A 171 8.96 4.85 -11.02
C LEU A 171 8.11 3.86 -11.81
N ILE A 172 6.80 4.07 -11.90
CA ILE A 172 5.89 3.13 -12.60
C ILE A 172 6.09 3.08 -14.12
N ARG A 173 6.80 4.05 -14.70
CA ARG A 173 7.19 4.03 -16.12
C ARG A 173 8.17 2.90 -16.42
N ASP A 174 8.97 2.50 -15.43
CA ASP A 174 9.88 1.36 -15.57
C ASP A 174 9.08 0.05 -15.48
N PRO A 175 9.12 -0.80 -16.51
CA PRO A 175 8.43 -2.10 -16.47
C PRO A 175 8.83 -2.99 -15.30
N ARG A 176 10.05 -2.82 -14.77
CA ARG A 176 10.55 -3.58 -13.60
C ARG A 176 9.81 -3.25 -12.30
N ALA A 177 9.08 -2.13 -12.25
CA ALA A 177 8.22 -1.80 -11.10
C ALA A 177 6.91 -2.61 -11.08
N ARG A 178 6.54 -3.28 -12.18
CA ARG A 178 5.34 -4.10 -12.30
C ARG A 178 5.70 -5.58 -12.09
N LEU A 179 5.74 -6.00 -10.84
CA LEU A 179 6.13 -7.34 -10.43
C LEU A 179 4.95 -8.32 -10.53
N GLU A 180 5.23 -9.57 -10.92
CA GLU A 180 4.26 -10.66 -10.85
C GLU A 180 4.34 -11.37 -9.50
N GLY A 181 3.20 -11.65 -8.86
CA GLY A 181 3.10 -12.37 -7.59
C GLY A 181 3.66 -11.63 -6.36
N SER A 182 4.11 -10.38 -6.55
CA SER A 182 4.65 -9.52 -5.49
C SER A 182 4.45 -8.06 -5.86
N PHE A 183 4.75 -7.14 -4.94
CA PHE A 183 4.64 -5.70 -5.16
C PHE A 183 5.74 -4.93 -4.43
N LEU A 184 5.89 -3.65 -4.77
CA LEU A 184 6.79 -2.74 -4.10
C LEU A 184 6.02 -1.94 -3.04
N ASN A 185 6.54 -1.94 -1.81
CA ASN A 185 6.10 -1.08 -0.72
C ASN A 185 7.12 0.05 -0.54
N LEU A 186 6.68 1.29 -0.75
CA LEU A 186 7.50 2.49 -0.72
C LEU A 186 7.17 3.31 0.52
N ASN A 187 8.19 3.76 1.25
CA ASN A 187 8.01 4.73 2.33
C ASN A 187 8.91 5.93 2.11
N PHE A 188 8.33 7.13 2.22
CA PHE A 188 8.97 8.42 1.95
C PHE A 188 9.19 9.17 3.26
N PRO A 189 10.44 9.53 3.61
CA PRO A 189 10.74 10.22 4.86
C PRO A 189 10.31 11.69 4.82
N THR A 190 10.03 12.25 5.99
CA THR A 190 9.69 13.68 6.16
C THR A 190 10.92 14.59 6.31
N GLN A 191 12.09 14.02 6.32
CA GLN A 191 13.34 14.74 6.53
C GLN A 191 13.66 15.66 5.33
N LYS A 192 14.18 16.87 5.63
CA LYS A 192 14.56 17.85 4.60
C LYS A 192 15.72 17.41 3.72
N LYS A 193 16.60 16.53 4.21
CA LYS A 193 17.77 16.03 3.50
C LYS A 193 17.58 14.54 3.20
N LEU A 194 17.11 14.27 1.99
CA LEU A 194 16.97 12.89 1.49
C LEU A 194 18.34 12.28 1.20
N LYS A 195 18.52 11.02 1.58
CA LYS A 195 19.71 10.21 1.27
C LYS A 195 19.57 9.40 -0.03
N GLY A 196 18.41 9.40 -0.67
CA GLY A 196 18.10 8.63 -1.88
C GLY A 196 17.29 7.38 -1.60
N PHE A 197 17.18 6.51 -2.61
CA PHE A 197 16.47 5.22 -2.50
C PHE A 197 17.36 4.15 -1.87
N LYS A 198 16.75 3.29 -1.06
CA LYS A 198 17.41 2.13 -0.46
C LYS A 198 16.47 0.92 -0.46
N GLN A 199 16.94 -0.20 -0.99
CA GLN A 199 16.24 -1.46 -0.79
C GLN A 199 16.33 -1.86 0.69
N ALA A 200 15.20 -2.26 1.27
CA ALA A 200 15.07 -2.58 2.67
C ALA A 200 14.40 -3.94 2.87
N ARG A 201 14.70 -4.60 3.98
CA ARG A 201 13.89 -5.71 4.50
C ARG A 201 12.83 -5.15 5.46
N LEU A 202 11.75 -5.89 5.67
CA LEU A 202 10.81 -5.54 6.75
C LEU A 202 11.51 -5.62 8.10
N ALA A 203 11.28 -4.63 8.97
CA ALA A 203 11.63 -4.73 10.37
C ALA A 203 10.82 -5.85 11.06
N ALA A 204 11.43 -6.53 12.02
CA ALA A 204 10.71 -7.50 12.86
C ALA A 204 9.82 -6.80 13.92
N SER A 205 10.07 -5.52 14.18
CA SER A 205 9.32 -4.69 15.11
C SER A 205 8.12 -4.00 14.45
N SER A 206 7.18 -3.54 15.28
CA SER A 206 6.02 -2.73 14.94
C SER A 206 6.20 -1.31 15.49
N ILE A 207 5.63 -0.30 14.83
CA ILE A 207 5.45 1.03 15.41
C ILE A 207 4.15 1.14 16.21
N LEU A 208 3.20 0.22 16.00
CA LEU A 208 1.99 0.15 16.81
C LEU A 208 2.31 -0.52 18.14
N SER A 209 2.15 0.22 19.25
CA SER A 209 2.30 -0.33 20.59
C SER A 209 1.09 -1.21 20.93
N ILE A 210 1.35 -2.28 21.68
CA ILE A 210 0.27 -3.07 22.31
C ILE A 210 -0.39 -2.33 23.47
N ASP A 211 0.21 -1.25 23.96
CA ASP A 211 -0.32 -0.46 25.05
C ASP A 211 -1.45 0.45 24.57
N PHE A 212 -2.59 0.31 25.24
CA PHE A 212 -3.72 1.19 25.04
C PHE A 212 -3.76 2.25 26.14
N LYS A 213 -4.01 3.50 25.74
CA LYS A 213 -4.22 4.61 26.68
C LYS A 213 -5.69 5.02 26.65
N GLU A 214 -6.29 5.19 27.82
CA GLU A 214 -7.63 5.74 27.91
C GLU A 214 -7.59 7.22 27.55
N ILE A 215 -8.40 7.61 26.57
CA ILE A 215 -8.46 8.99 26.05
C ILE A 215 -9.77 9.68 26.45
N ASP A 216 -10.77 8.91 26.86
CA ASP A 216 -12.01 9.35 27.45
C ASP A 216 -12.62 8.16 28.20
N GLN A 217 -13.64 8.37 29.04
CA GLN A 217 -14.25 7.31 29.84
C GLN A 217 -14.69 6.12 28.96
N GLY A 218 -14.00 5.00 29.11
CA GLY A 218 -14.26 3.78 28.35
C GLY A 218 -13.79 3.81 26.87
N LEU A 219 -13.09 4.88 26.44
CA LEU A 219 -12.54 4.99 25.09
C LEU A 219 -11.01 4.89 25.13
N TRP A 220 -10.48 3.86 24.49
CA TRP A 220 -9.07 3.52 24.50
C TRP A 220 -8.47 3.67 23.12
N ARG A 221 -7.22 4.13 23.03
CA ARG A 221 -6.45 4.26 21.79
C ARG A 221 -5.11 3.54 21.92
N ALA A 222 -4.72 2.82 20.88
CA ALA A 222 -3.39 2.23 20.77
C ALA A 222 -2.28 3.30 20.80
N GLY A 223 -1.18 3.02 21.46
CA GLY A 223 0.01 3.85 21.42
C GLY A 223 0.83 3.61 20.16
N TYR A 224 1.85 4.45 19.98
CA TYR A 224 2.84 4.31 18.91
C TYR A 224 4.24 4.33 19.50
N GLU A 225 5.10 3.43 19.01
CA GLU A 225 6.53 3.47 19.27
C GLU A 225 7.20 4.43 18.29
N THR A 226 7.86 5.43 18.83
CA THR A 226 8.56 6.45 18.03
C THR A 226 10.03 6.13 17.80
N ASP A 227 10.60 5.21 18.57
CA ASP A 227 11.98 4.76 18.37
C ASP A 227 12.09 4.02 17.03
N PRO A 228 12.95 4.47 16.10
CA PRO A 228 13.13 3.81 14.80
C PRO A 228 13.70 2.38 14.92
N GLY A 229 14.19 2.00 16.13
CA GLY A 229 14.87 0.74 16.34
C GLY A 229 16.29 0.76 15.77
N ASP A 230 17.01 -0.33 15.99
CA ASP A 230 18.40 -0.53 15.59
C ASP A 230 18.59 -1.76 14.66
N GLU A 231 17.52 -2.17 13.97
CA GLU A 231 17.59 -3.28 13.04
C GLU A 231 18.25 -2.84 11.71
N PRO A 232 19.55 -3.14 11.50
CA PRO A 232 20.25 -2.70 10.30
C PRO A 232 19.55 -3.15 9.02
N ASP A 233 19.54 -2.29 7.99
CA ASP A 233 18.94 -2.53 6.66
C ASP A 233 17.42 -2.78 6.70
N SER A 234 16.74 -2.53 7.82
CA SER A 234 15.28 -2.58 7.89
C SER A 234 14.66 -1.30 7.33
N ASP A 235 13.44 -1.42 6.83
CA ASP A 235 12.66 -0.31 6.29
C ASP A 235 12.41 0.78 7.36
N ARG A 236 12.17 0.38 8.61
CA ARG A 236 11.97 1.29 9.73
C ARG A 236 13.23 2.11 10.05
N THR A 237 14.38 1.44 10.20
CA THR A 237 15.65 2.11 10.50
C THR A 237 16.10 3.01 9.36
N LEU A 238 16.07 2.51 8.13
CA LEU A 238 16.51 3.28 6.96
C LEU A 238 15.60 4.48 6.68
N LEU A 239 14.28 4.37 6.90
CA LEU A 239 13.35 5.49 6.81
C LEU A 239 13.72 6.57 7.83
N GLY A 240 13.91 6.19 9.11
CA GLY A 240 14.35 7.09 10.17
C GLY A 240 15.71 7.75 9.90
N GLU A 241 16.58 7.13 9.10
CA GLU A 241 17.83 7.72 8.63
C GLU A 241 17.67 8.69 7.46
N GLY A 242 16.49 8.80 6.83
CA GLY A 242 16.18 9.69 5.72
C GLY A 242 16.33 9.07 4.35
N TYR A 243 16.29 7.74 4.22
CA TYR A 243 16.19 7.06 2.94
C TYR A 243 14.72 6.88 2.52
N ILE A 244 14.47 6.96 1.23
CA ILE A 244 13.23 6.42 0.65
C ILE A 244 13.41 4.90 0.59
N THR A 245 12.60 4.17 1.36
CA THR A 245 12.73 2.72 1.43
C THR A 245 11.87 2.02 0.39
N ILE A 246 12.41 0.95 -0.19
CA ILE A 246 11.72 0.08 -1.13
C ILE A 246 11.82 -1.34 -0.59
N THR A 247 10.67 -1.93 -0.23
CA THR A 247 10.59 -3.31 0.22
C THR A 247 9.74 -4.09 -0.77
N GLN A 248 10.27 -5.18 -1.32
CA GLN A 248 9.47 -6.10 -2.13
C GLN A 248 8.71 -7.05 -1.21
N LEU A 249 7.38 -7.08 -1.32
CA LEU A 249 6.50 -7.91 -0.52
C LEU A 249 5.79 -8.95 -1.40
N GLY A 250 5.77 -10.20 -0.93
CA GLY A 250 4.97 -11.28 -1.52
C GLY A 250 3.57 -11.36 -0.89
N ILE A 251 2.70 -12.13 -1.51
CA ILE A 251 1.31 -12.35 -1.05
C ILE A 251 1.04 -13.81 -0.65
N SER A 252 2.03 -14.71 -0.78
CA SER A 252 1.86 -16.11 -0.44
C SER A 252 2.07 -16.34 1.05
N TYR A 253 1.11 -17.04 1.66
CA TYR A 253 1.31 -17.67 2.98
C TYR A 253 1.92 -19.06 2.73
N GLU A 254 3.17 -19.11 2.30
CA GLU A 254 3.89 -20.36 2.12
C GLU A 254 4.01 -21.07 3.46
N PRO A 255 3.78 -22.40 3.52
CA PRO A 255 4.04 -23.15 4.73
C PRO A 255 5.50 -22.96 5.14
N VAL A 256 5.73 -22.44 6.33
CA VAL A 256 7.10 -22.40 6.88
C VAL A 256 7.51 -23.83 7.13
N ALA A 257 8.49 -24.32 6.38
CA ALA A 257 9.15 -25.57 6.71
C ALA A 257 9.90 -25.38 8.03
N LEU A 258 9.21 -25.65 9.13
CA LEU A 258 9.83 -25.68 10.45
C LEU A 258 10.61 -26.98 10.58
N PRO A 259 11.94 -26.96 10.71
CA PRO A 259 12.78 -28.15 10.62
C PRO A 259 12.53 -29.20 11.71
N SER A 260 11.65 -28.94 12.67
CA SER A 260 11.49 -29.81 13.84
C SER A 260 10.11 -29.87 14.46
N THR A 261 9.09 -29.24 13.87
CA THR A 261 7.74 -29.33 14.44
C THR A 261 7.04 -30.56 13.87
N ASP A 262 7.10 -31.67 14.65
CA ASP A 262 6.28 -32.85 14.36
C ASP A 262 4.82 -32.55 14.69
N LEU A 263 3.98 -32.43 13.67
CA LEU A 263 2.54 -32.21 13.78
C LEU A 263 1.73 -33.53 13.71
N SER A 264 2.41 -34.67 13.64
CA SER A 264 1.75 -36.00 13.54
C SER A 264 0.80 -36.29 14.69
N TRP A 265 1.02 -35.64 15.84
CA TRP A 265 0.11 -35.76 16.99
C TRP A 265 -1.32 -35.26 16.68
N ILE A 266 -1.49 -34.34 15.74
CA ILE A 266 -2.82 -33.82 15.32
C ILE A 266 -3.62 -34.94 14.65
N GLU A 267 -2.96 -35.79 13.88
CA GLU A 267 -3.57 -36.92 13.19
C GLU A 267 -4.08 -38.00 14.18
N SER A 268 -3.52 -38.02 15.39
CA SER A 268 -3.95 -38.91 16.45
C SER A 268 -5.17 -38.42 17.24
N ILE A 269 -5.64 -37.18 17.00
CA ILE A 269 -6.82 -36.64 17.66
C ILE A 269 -8.06 -37.37 17.17
N THR A 270 -8.69 -38.14 18.03
CA THR A 270 -9.95 -38.82 17.77
C THR A 270 -11.11 -37.82 17.90
N ILE A 271 -11.81 -37.55 16.80
CA ILE A 271 -13.05 -36.75 16.82
C ILE A 271 -14.20 -37.67 17.27
N ASP A 272 -14.85 -37.34 18.41
CA ASP A 272 -16.06 -38.04 18.84
C ASP A 272 -17.23 -37.69 17.88
N PRO A 273 -17.77 -38.64 17.11
CA PRO A 273 -18.88 -38.36 16.20
C PRO A 273 -20.11 -37.76 16.90
N LYS A 274 -20.35 -38.09 18.17
CA LYS A 274 -21.48 -37.55 18.93
C LYS A 274 -21.33 -36.07 19.25
N ALA A 275 -20.07 -35.55 19.36
CA ALA A 275 -19.82 -34.12 19.55
C ALA A 275 -20.15 -33.33 18.27
N VAL A 276 -19.92 -33.91 17.10
CA VAL A 276 -20.25 -33.28 15.78
C VAL A 276 -21.76 -33.26 15.61
N ASP A 277 -22.47 -34.35 15.92
CA ASP A 277 -23.94 -34.43 15.80
C ASP A 277 -24.65 -33.46 16.76
N ALA A 278 -24.14 -33.29 17.98
CA ALA A 278 -24.70 -32.35 18.95
C ALA A 278 -24.56 -30.88 18.53
N ALA A 279 -23.48 -30.52 17.82
CA ALA A 279 -23.25 -29.18 17.31
C ALA A 279 -24.15 -28.84 16.09
N SER A 280 -24.66 -29.83 15.37
CA SER A 280 -25.54 -29.65 14.21
C SER A 280 -27.00 -29.37 14.54
N VAL A 281 -27.39 -29.47 15.83
CA VAL A 281 -28.80 -29.37 16.32
C VAL A 281 -29.05 -28.08 17.12
N ALA A 282 -28.07 -27.18 17.25
CA ALA A 282 -28.31 -25.90 17.89
C ALA A 282 -28.98 -24.93 16.86
N PRO A 283 -30.14 -24.31 17.23
CA PRO A 283 -30.90 -23.42 16.33
C PRO A 283 -30.21 -22.13 15.99
#